data_14a302161ddb2008cb3a2040bc628f1e
#
_entry.id   14a302161ddb2008cb3a2040bc628f1e
#
_cell.length_a   1.000
_cell.length_b   1.000
_cell.length_c   1.000
_cell.angle_alpha   90.00
_cell.angle_beta   90.00
_cell.angle_gamma   90.00
#
_symmetry.space_group_name_H-M   'P 1'
#
loop_
_entity.id
_entity.type
_entity.pdbx_description
1 polymer ?
#
loop_
_entity_poly.entity_id
_entity_poly.type
_entity_poly.pdbx_seq_one_letter_code
_entity_poly.pdbx_strand_id
1 'polypeptide(L)'
;MKNLLLLLLLLPALAAAKVPDEEDIQNKTMDAESPFYYPSLMMRYNAGDETLTDEDYHYLYYGYAYQESYKPLDSNPDLDKLLLMASGLDPDKPAVETLEAMLYTGEDALARDPFSPKILNLMAYAHGALGNKLQEKMYYNRMQGVIRAIRESGDALTQKTPRHILMFDHALDVMATEGLSYDKSRIISRTVEFIPLTVPYTVEGKKRKGLYYDFGRLSLIHISEPTRRSYIS
;
A
#
# COMPACT_ATOMS: atom_id res chain seq x y z
N MET A 1 41.31 20.96 -36.77
CA MET A 1 40.63 21.11 -35.49
C MET A 1 39.51 20.08 -35.45
N LYS A 2 39.70 19.00 -34.71
CA LYS A 2 38.72 17.89 -34.62
C LYS A 2 37.70 18.20 -33.53
N ASN A 3 36.45 18.46 -33.91
CA ASN A 3 35.35 18.59 -32.96
C ASN A 3 35.00 17.19 -32.44
N LEU A 4 35.45 16.91 -31.21
CA LEU A 4 35.05 15.72 -30.46
C LEU A 4 33.61 15.96 -29.94
N LEU A 5 32.64 15.42 -30.64
CA LEU A 5 31.23 15.41 -30.25
C LEU A 5 31.11 14.41 -29.09
N LEU A 6 31.07 14.94 -27.86
CA LEU A 6 30.84 14.12 -26.66
C LEU A 6 29.33 13.73 -26.67
N LEU A 7 29.03 12.56 -27.23
CA LEU A 7 27.71 11.95 -27.18
C LEU A 7 27.48 11.47 -25.75
N LEU A 8 26.84 12.32 -24.92
CA LEU A 8 26.38 11.95 -23.60
C LEU A 8 25.23 10.95 -23.80
N LEU A 9 25.54 9.66 -23.72
CA LEU A 9 24.56 8.59 -23.63
C LEU A 9 23.81 8.78 -22.30
N LEU A 10 22.65 9.45 -22.37
CA LEU A 10 21.61 9.35 -21.37
C LEU A 10 21.08 7.92 -21.38
N LEU A 11 21.78 7.02 -20.66
CA LEU A 11 21.20 5.75 -20.27
C LEU A 11 20.00 6.10 -19.38
N PRO A 12 18.76 5.68 -19.72
CA PRO A 12 17.69 5.75 -18.76
C PRO A 12 18.18 4.97 -17.54
N ALA A 13 18.25 5.63 -16.40
CA ALA A 13 18.44 4.94 -15.14
C ALA A 13 17.24 4.01 -15.01
N LEU A 14 17.44 2.74 -15.32
CA LEU A 14 16.52 1.69 -14.93
C LEU A 14 16.49 1.76 -13.40
N ALA A 15 15.47 2.41 -12.85
CA ALA A 15 15.24 2.37 -11.43
C ALA A 15 15.10 0.89 -11.07
N ALA A 16 16.12 0.35 -10.41
CA ALA A 16 16.04 -1.02 -9.90
C ALA A 16 14.85 -1.09 -8.93
N ALA A 17 14.03 -2.11 -9.10
CA ALA A 17 12.91 -2.32 -8.17
C ALA A 17 13.45 -2.38 -6.74
N LYS A 18 12.83 -1.64 -5.83
CA LYS A 18 13.15 -1.61 -4.40
C LYS A 18 12.43 -2.77 -3.70
N VAL A 19 12.84 -4.00 -4.06
CA VAL A 19 12.30 -5.22 -3.46
C VAL A 19 12.54 -5.16 -1.95
N PRO A 20 11.49 -5.34 -1.12
CA PRO A 20 11.65 -5.25 0.32
C PRO A 20 12.50 -6.42 0.85
N ASP A 21 13.63 -6.08 1.47
CA ASP A 21 14.51 -7.01 2.19
C ASP A 21 14.00 -7.17 3.64
N GLU A 22 13.63 -8.39 4.02
CA GLU A 22 12.98 -8.65 5.30
C GLU A 22 13.92 -8.39 6.49
N GLU A 23 15.18 -8.81 6.39
CA GLU A 23 16.18 -8.63 7.45
C GLU A 23 16.52 -7.15 7.63
N ASP A 24 16.76 -6.44 6.52
CA ASP A 24 17.07 -5.00 6.56
C ASP A 24 15.88 -4.19 7.12
N ILE A 25 14.65 -4.49 6.68
CA ILE A 25 13.44 -3.80 7.16
C ILE A 25 13.25 -4.07 8.65
N GLN A 26 13.30 -5.33 9.09
CA GLN A 26 13.13 -5.67 10.50
C GLN A 26 14.17 -4.97 11.36
N ASN A 27 15.46 -5.07 11.01
CA ASN A 27 16.54 -4.47 11.77
C ASN A 27 16.38 -2.96 11.89
N LYS A 28 16.11 -2.26 10.79
CA LYS A 28 16.01 -0.79 10.79
C LYS A 28 14.73 -0.27 11.45
N THR A 29 13.62 -1.00 11.32
CA THR A 29 12.34 -0.52 11.88
C THR A 29 12.17 -0.85 13.36
N MET A 30 12.94 -1.80 13.90
CA MET A 30 12.90 -2.18 15.32
C MET A 30 14.02 -1.54 16.14
N ASP A 31 15.05 -0.97 15.53
CA ASP A 31 16.14 -0.28 16.21
C ASP A 31 15.77 1.18 16.49
N ALA A 32 15.74 1.56 17.79
CA ALA A 32 15.40 2.91 18.24
C ALA A 32 16.40 3.99 17.78
N GLU A 33 17.64 3.61 17.48
CA GLU A 33 18.68 4.52 16.97
C GLU A 33 18.62 4.69 15.44
N SER A 34 17.80 3.88 14.77
CA SER A 34 17.64 3.96 13.32
C SER A 34 16.83 5.19 12.90
N PRO A 35 17.19 5.87 11.81
CA PRO A 35 16.35 6.93 11.23
C PRO A 35 15.00 6.39 10.72
N PHE A 36 14.89 5.06 10.54
CA PHE A 36 13.70 4.37 10.07
C PHE A 36 12.94 3.63 11.20
N TYR A 37 13.21 3.99 12.46
CA TYR A 37 12.51 3.41 13.61
C TYR A 37 10.99 3.57 13.44
N TYR A 38 10.27 2.43 13.44
CA TYR A 38 8.85 2.40 13.07
C TYR A 38 7.97 3.37 13.88
N PRO A 39 8.07 3.43 15.24
CA PRO A 39 7.27 4.38 16.02
C PRO A 39 7.52 5.84 15.64
N SER A 40 8.76 6.22 15.31
CA SER A 40 9.11 7.57 14.89
C SER A 40 8.54 7.89 13.51
N LEU A 41 8.65 6.96 12.55
CA LEU A 41 8.05 7.10 11.23
C LEU A 41 6.52 7.19 11.33
N MET A 42 5.89 6.35 12.15
CA MET A 42 4.43 6.35 12.34
C MET A 42 3.94 7.66 12.99
N MET A 43 4.70 8.21 13.92
CA MET A 43 4.41 9.53 14.50
C MET A 43 4.44 10.64 13.44
N ARG A 44 5.46 10.67 12.58
CA ARG A 44 5.57 11.62 11.46
C ARG A 44 4.43 11.43 10.45
N TYR A 45 4.12 10.18 10.11
CA TYR A 45 3.01 9.84 9.23
C TYR A 45 1.67 10.35 9.79
N ASN A 46 1.38 10.08 11.08
CA ASN A 46 0.16 10.55 11.73
C ASN A 46 0.09 12.06 11.93
N ALA A 47 1.23 12.73 11.99
CA ALA A 47 1.30 14.19 12.01
C ALA A 47 1.09 14.83 10.62
N GLY A 48 1.05 14.05 9.55
CA GLY A 48 0.96 14.55 8.18
C GLY A 48 2.25 15.24 7.70
N ASP A 49 3.40 14.78 8.18
CA ASP A 49 4.72 15.32 7.80
C ASP A 49 4.96 15.18 6.29
N GLU A 50 4.91 16.30 5.58
CA GLU A 50 5.12 16.37 4.13
C GLU A 50 6.57 16.10 3.71
N THR A 51 7.51 16.01 4.67
CA THR A 51 8.93 15.72 4.40
C THR A 51 9.24 14.22 4.37
N LEU A 52 8.25 13.33 4.61
CA LEU A 52 8.43 11.89 4.45
C LEU A 52 8.83 11.56 3.01
N THR A 53 9.99 10.92 2.88
CA THR A 53 10.54 10.50 1.60
C THR A 53 9.96 9.16 1.13
N ASP A 54 10.20 8.78 -0.12
CA ASP A 54 9.82 7.45 -0.63
C ASP A 54 10.56 6.33 0.12
N GLU A 55 11.76 6.61 0.65
CA GLU A 55 12.47 5.69 1.52
C GLU A 55 11.80 5.54 2.89
N ASP A 56 11.36 6.64 3.50
CA ASP A 56 10.58 6.61 4.74
C ASP A 56 9.29 5.77 4.55
N TYR A 57 8.57 5.97 3.44
CA TYR A 57 7.37 5.18 3.12
C TYR A 57 7.67 3.70 2.88
N HIS A 58 8.83 3.36 2.31
CA HIS A 58 9.25 1.98 2.16
C HIS A 58 9.37 1.28 3.52
N TYR A 59 10.15 1.86 4.45
CA TYR A 59 10.32 1.28 5.78
C TYR A 59 9.05 1.35 6.62
N LEU A 60 8.27 2.40 6.49
CA LEU A 60 6.99 2.54 7.19
C LEU A 60 5.99 1.46 6.74
N TYR A 61 5.80 1.31 5.44
CA TYR A 61 4.85 0.36 4.90
C TYR A 61 5.28 -1.08 5.21
N TYR A 62 6.47 -1.48 4.81
CA TYR A 62 6.93 -2.86 5.02
C TYR A 62 7.29 -3.18 6.46
N GLY A 63 7.68 -2.19 7.27
CA GLY A 63 7.93 -2.32 8.69
C GLY A 63 6.68 -2.62 9.51
N TYR A 64 5.49 -2.31 8.98
CA TYR A 64 4.22 -2.65 9.62
C TYR A 64 4.05 -4.17 9.82
N ALA A 65 4.61 -4.99 8.94
CA ALA A 65 4.57 -6.45 9.06
C ALA A 65 5.20 -6.99 10.37
N TYR A 66 6.04 -6.21 11.03
CA TYR A 66 6.71 -6.57 12.29
C TYR A 66 6.05 -5.96 13.53
N GLN A 67 4.89 -5.32 13.38
CA GLN A 67 4.17 -4.71 14.49
C GLN A 67 3.09 -5.65 15.02
N GLU A 68 2.84 -5.61 16.34
CA GLU A 68 1.78 -6.42 16.97
C GLU A 68 0.37 -6.13 16.41
N SER A 69 0.17 -4.93 15.90
CA SER A 69 -1.09 -4.52 15.26
C SER A 69 -1.29 -5.09 13.86
N TYR A 70 -0.25 -5.68 13.23
CA TYR A 70 -0.36 -6.29 11.92
C TYR A 70 -1.15 -7.59 11.96
N LYS A 71 -2.38 -7.56 11.48
CA LYS A 71 -3.31 -8.70 11.46
C LYS A 71 -4.00 -8.81 10.11
N PRO A 72 -3.26 -9.20 9.07
CA PRO A 72 -3.75 -9.11 7.68
C PRO A 72 -4.87 -10.11 7.35
N LEU A 73 -5.17 -11.07 8.23
CA LEU A 73 -6.26 -12.04 8.05
C LEU A 73 -7.52 -11.66 8.84
N ASP A 74 -7.45 -10.64 9.70
CA ASP A 74 -8.60 -10.17 10.45
C ASP A 74 -9.52 -9.35 9.52
N SER A 75 -10.83 -9.49 9.72
CA SER A 75 -11.81 -8.65 9.03
C SER A 75 -11.75 -7.20 9.52
N ASN A 76 -12.06 -6.27 8.62
CA ASN A 76 -12.21 -4.85 8.95
C ASN A 76 -13.69 -4.42 8.75
N PRO A 77 -14.58 -4.68 9.74
CA PRO A 77 -16.00 -4.37 9.61
C PRO A 77 -16.27 -2.87 9.47
N ASP A 78 -15.34 -2.01 9.90
CA ASP A 78 -15.48 -0.57 9.76
C ASP A 78 -15.18 -0.13 8.32
N LEU A 79 -14.30 -0.84 7.60
CA LEU A 79 -14.17 -0.66 6.15
C LEU A 79 -15.47 -1.03 5.41
N ASP A 80 -16.14 -2.13 5.79
CA ASP A 80 -17.40 -2.53 5.17
C ASP A 80 -18.49 -1.46 5.37
N LYS A 81 -18.60 -0.90 6.58
CA LYS A 81 -19.52 0.22 6.87
C LYS A 81 -19.16 1.46 6.06
N LEU A 82 -17.86 1.81 6.01
CA LEU A 82 -17.38 2.96 5.25
C LEU A 82 -17.73 2.84 3.77
N LEU A 83 -17.53 1.66 3.18
CA LEU A 83 -17.88 1.38 1.78
C LEU A 83 -19.38 1.46 1.53
N LEU A 84 -20.21 0.98 2.47
CA LEU A 84 -21.66 1.09 2.38
C LEU A 84 -22.11 2.56 2.39
N MET A 85 -21.57 3.37 3.29
CA MET A 85 -21.86 4.82 3.33
C MET A 85 -21.41 5.50 2.04
N ALA A 86 -20.20 5.22 1.55
CA ALA A 86 -19.69 5.80 0.32
C ALA A 86 -20.54 5.43 -0.91
N SER A 87 -21.03 4.19 -0.98
CA SER A 87 -21.88 3.73 -2.10
C SER A 87 -23.28 4.38 -2.12
N GLY A 88 -23.75 4.87 -0.98
CA GLY A 88 -25.03 5.55 -0.83
C GLY A 88 -24.97 7.08 -0.99
N LEU A 89 -23.78 7.65 -1.20
CA LEU A 89 -23.64 9.10 -1.38
C LEU A 89 -24.12 9.56 -2.75
N ASP A 90 -24.82 10.70 -2.75
CA ASP A 90 -25.03 11.48 -3.96
C ASP A 90 -23.72 12.22 -4.31
N PRO A 91 -23.08 11.92 -5.45
CA PRO A 91 -21.79 12.53 -5.80
C PRO A 91 -21.90 14.05 -6.04
N ASP A 92 -23.07 14.56 -6.46
CA ASP A 92 -23.27 15.97 -6.74
C ASP A 92 -23.62 16.78 -5.48
N LYS A 93 -24.24 16.10 -4.49
CA LYS A 93 -24.67 16.73 -3.25
C LYS A 93 -24.57 15.76 -2.07
N PRO A 94 -23.35 15.41 -1.63
CA PRO A 94 -23.19 14.49 -0.52
C PRO A 94 -23.73 15.10 0.80
N ALA A 95 -24.47 14.30 1.57
CA ALA A 95 -25.01 14.72 2.85
C ALA A 95 -23.87 14.92 3.86
N VAL A 96 -23.86 16.08 4.55
CA VAL A 96 -22.82 16.44 5.52
C VAL A 96 -22.73 15.40 6.65
N GLU A 97 -23.88 14.97 7.17
CA GLU A 97 -23.98 13.98 8.25
C GLU A 97 -23.36 12.63 7.84
N THR A 98 -23.52 12.24 6.57
CA THR A 98 -22.91 11.01 6.05
C THR A 98 -21.40 11.18 5.93
N LEU A 99 -20.92 12.33 5.44
CA LEU A 99 -19.49 12.60 5.35
C LEU A 99 -18.80 12.61 6.73
N GLU A 100 -19.43 13.22 7.75
CA GLU A 100 -18.93 13.21 9.13
C GLU A 100 -18.91 11.79 9.71
N ALA A 101 -19.96 10.98 9.47
CA ALA A 101 -19.98 9.58 9.87
C ALA A 101 -18.89 8.76 9.17
N MET A 102 -18.61 9.05 7.89
CA MET A 102 -17.49 8.42 7.15
C MET A 102 -16.14 8.75 7.77
N LEU A 103 -15.91 9.99 8.21
CA LEU A 103 -14.65 10.36 8.86
C LEU A 103 -14.45 9.57 10.16
N TYR A 104 -15.49 9.52 11.01
CA TYR A 104 -15.41 8.75 12.25
C TYR A 104 -15.16 7.26 12.02
N THR A 105 -15.94 6.63 11.12
CA THR A 105 -15.78 5.21 10.80
C THR A 105 -14.46 4.93 10.09
N GLY A 106 -13.97 5.87 9.28
CA GLY A 106 -12.70 5.77 8.59
C GLY A 106 -11.49 5.76 9.52
N GLU A 107 -11.52 6.52 10.62
CA GLU A 107 -10.47 6.46 11.66
C GLU A 107 -10.43 5.07 12.32
N ASP A 108 -11.59 4.48 12.65
CA ASP A 108 -11.67 3.12 13.21
C ASP A 108 -11.17 2.07 12.20
N ALA A 109 -11.48 2.25 10.91
CA ALA A 109 -10.99 1.39 9.85
C ALA A 109 -9.46 1.49 9.65
N LEU A 110 -8.90 2.72 9.72
CA LEU A 110 -7.44 2.96 9.66
C LEU A 110 -6.70 2.43 10.89
N ALA A 111 -7.34 2.34 12.06
CA ALA A 111 -6.73 1.73 13.23
C ALA A 111 -6.39 0.25 13.00
N ARG A 112 -7.11 -0.43 12.10
CA ARG A 112 -6.86 -1.84 11.71
C ARG A 112 -5.95 -1.97 10.50
N ASP A 113 -6.04 -1.05 9.54
CA ASP A 113 -5.23 -1.01 8.33
C ASP A 113 -4.81 0.43 8.01
N PRO A 114 -3.72 0.91 8.64
CA PRO A 114 -3.30 2.31 8.51
C PRO A 114 -2.80 2.67 7.11
N PHE A 115 -2.57 1.68 6.27
CA PHE A 115 -1.99 1.85 4.93
C PHE A 115 -2.93 1.44 3.81
N SER A 116 -4.24 1.26 4.08
CA SER A 116 -5.21 0.98 3.03
C SER A 116 -5.37 2.16 2.08
N PRO A 117 -4.97 2.04 0.80
CA PRO A 117 -5.14 3.12 -0.16
C PRO A 117 -6.62 3.51 -0.34
N LYS A 118 -7.52 2.54 -0.24
CA LYS A 118 -8.96 2.75 -0.35
C LYS A 118 -9.51 3.59 0.80
N ILE A 119 -9.17 3.25 2.06
CA ILE A 119 -9.63 4.01 3.22
C ILE A 119 -9.06 5.43 3.16
N LEU A 120 -7.76 5.58 2.89
CA LEU A 120 -7.10 6.89 2.77
C LEU A 120 -7.75 7.76 1.68
N ASN A 121 -8.14 7.16 0.55
CA ASN A 121 -8.86 7.87 -0.52
C ASN A 121 -10.25 8.34 -0.08
N LEU A 122 -11.00 7.50 0.64
CA LEU A 122 -12.33 7.86 1.14
C LEU A 122 -12.25 8.96 2.21
N MET A 123 -11.21 8.93 3.06
CA MET A 123 -10.94 9.99 4.03
C MET A 123 -10.58 11.31 3.33
N ALA A 124 -9.73 11.27 2.31
CA ALA A 124 -9.41 12.45 1.51
C ALA A 124 -10.67 13.04 0.85
N TYR A 125 -11.50 12.18 0.25
CA TYR A 125 -12.77 12.59 -0.36
C TYR A 125 -13.71 13.27 0.65
N ALA A 126 -13.95 12.63 1.81
CA ALA A 126 -14.87 13.15 2.81
C ALA A 126 -14.41 14.51 3.37
N HIS A 127 -13.11 14.64 3.68
CA HIS A 127 -12.53 15.92 4.10
C HIS A 127 -12.64 16.99 3.00
N GLY A 128 -12.35 16.62 1.75
CA GLY A 128 -12.45 17.54 0.60
C GLY A 128 -13.88 18.05 0.38
N ALA A 129 -14.87 17.15 0.46
CA ALA A 129 -16.28 17.48 0.33
C ALA A 129 -16.80 18.38 1.47
N LEU A 130 -16.25 18.23 2.68
CA LEU A 130 -16.52 19.10 3.83
C LEU A 130 -15.73 20.42 3.81
N GLY A 131 -14.86 20.65 2.80
CA GLY A 131 -14.05 21.86 2.68
C GLY A 131 -12.75 21.84 3.51
N ASN A 132 -12.41 20.75 4.18
CA ASN A 132 -11.22 20.59 5.02
C ASN A 132 -9.96 20.31 4.18
N LYS A 133 -9.51 21.29 3.39
CA LYS A 133 -8.46 21.13 2.38
C LYS A 133 -7.11 20.65 2.90
N LEU A 134 -6.75 21.00 4.14
CA LEU A 134 -5.51 20.55 4.76
C LEU A 134 -5.54 19.03 5.01
N GLN A 135 -6.64 18.54 5.58
CA GLN A 135 -6.83 17.11 5.85
C GLN A 135 -6.97 16.30 4.56
N GLU A 136 -7.73 16.82 3.58
CA GLU A 136 -7.82 16.24 2.23
C GLU A 136 -6.42 15.98 1.65
N LYS A 137 -5.56 17.01 1.65
CA LYS A 137 -4.19 16.92 1.15
C LYS A 137 -3.36 15.90 1.94
N MET A 138 -3.49 15.90 3.28
CA MET A 138 -2.76 14.98 4.15
C MET A 138 -3.10 13.52 3.83
N TYR A 139 -4.38 13.15 3.79
CA TYR A 139 -4.81 11.79 3.47
C TYR A 139 -4.44 11.39 2.04
N TYR A 140 -4.57 12.31 1.08
CA TYR A 140 -4.13 12.08 -0.29
C TYR A 140 -2.61 11.81 -0.37
N ASN A 141 -1.78 12.59 0.31
CA ASN A 141 -0.33 12.40 0.34
C ASN A 141 0.05 11.05 0.96
N ARG A 142 -0.60 10.65 2.06
CA ARG A 142 -0.43 9.33 2.67
C ARG A 142 -0.75 8.20 1.69
N MET A 143 -1.89 8.29 1.02
CA MET A 143 -2.28 7.33 0.00
C MET A 143 -1.24 7.23 -1.11
N GLN A 144 -0.78 8.36 -1.64
CA GLN A 144 0.22 8.39 -2.70
C GLN A 144 1.56 7.80 -2.25
N GLY A 145 1.99 8.07 -1.02
CA GLY A 145 3.21 7.49 -0.46
C GLY A 145 3.16 5.97 -0.38
N VAL A 146 2.05 5.42 0.14
CA VAL A 146 1.83 3.96 0.19
C VAL A 146 1.82 3.35 -1.22
N ILE A 147 1.09 3.96 -2.15
CA ILE A 147 1.02 3.47 -3.55
C ILE A 147 2.41 3.47 -4.19
N ARG A 148 3.23 4.50 -3.95
CA ARG A 148 4.62 4.54 -4.47
C ARG A 148 5.47 3.42 -3.86
N ALA A 149 5.42 3.20 -2.54
CA ALA A 149 6.16 2.13 -1.89
C ALA A 149 5.82 0.75 -2.50
N ILE A 150 4.55 0.49 -2.77
CA ILE A 150 4.11 -0.75 -3.42
C ILE A 150 4.61 -0.83 -4.88
N ARG A 151 4.47 0.26 -5.65
CA ARG A 151 4.87 0.29 -7.07
C ARG A 151 6.37 0.13 -7.27
N GLU A 152 7.18 0.72 -6.40
CA GLU A 152 8.63 0.64 -6.47
C GLU A 152 9.17 -0.75 -6.12
N SER A 153 8.38 -1.60 -5.47
CA SER A 153 8.80 -2.96 -5.12
C SER A 153 8.88 -3.93 -6.30
N GLY A 154 8.24 -3.60 -7.43
CA GLY A 154 8.27 -4.43 -8.65
C GLY A 154 7.43 -3.84 -9.77
N ASP A 155 7.65 -4.29 -11.00
CA ASP A 155 6.87 -3.87 -12.17
C ASP A 155 5.54 -4.64 -12.33
N ALA A 156 5.33 -5.69 -11.55
CA ALA A 156 4.18 -6.59 -11.60
C ALA A 156 3.99 -7.31 -12.96
N LEU A 157 4.95 -7.27 -13.86
CA LEU A 157 4.80 -7.80 -15.21
C LEU A 157 5.13 -9.28 -15.33
N THR A 158 5.87 -9.81 -14.36
CA THR A 158 6.26 -11.23 -14.30
C THR A 158 6.18 -11.76 -12.87
N GLN A 159 6.10 -13.09 -12.74
CA GLN A 159 6.16 -13.75 -11.43
C GLN A 159 7.48 -13.50 -10.68
N LYS A 160 8.55 -13.09 -11.39
CA LYS A 160 9.87 -12.80 -10.79
C LYS A 160 10.01 -11.34 -10.34
N THR A 161 9.11 -10.47 -10.79
CA THR A 161 9.12 -9.04 -10.51
C THR A 161 7.74 -8.58 -10.00
N PRO A 162 7.13 -9.32 -9.03
CA PRO A 162 5.83 -8.96 -8.50
C PRO A 162 5.92 -7.65 -7.71
N ARG A 163 4.81 -6.97 -7.54
CA ARG A 163 4.68 -5.95 -6.49
C ARG A 163 4.41 -6.62 -5.15
N HIS A 164 5.10 -6.18 -4.12
CA HIS A 164 4.96 -6.72 -2.77
C HIS A 164 3.89 -5.95 -1.99
N ILE A 165 2.98 -6.67 -1.34
CA ILE A 165 1.89 -6.07 -0.57
C ILE A 165 1.75 -6.72 0.81
N LEU A 166 1.14 -5.98 1.74
CA LEU A 166 0.89 -6.41 3.12
C LEU A 166 -0.53 -6.96 3.31
N MET A 167 -1.51 -6.43 2.59
CA MET A 167 -2.91 -6.83 2.65
C MET A 167 -3.40 -7.20 1.25
N PHE A 168 -4.31 -8.17 1.14
CA PHE A 168 -4.85 -8.59 -0.16
C PHE A 168 -5.50 -7.45 -0.94
N ASP A 169 -6.27 -6.61 -0.24
CA ASP A 169 -6.99 -5.50 -0.87
C ASP A 169 -6.06 -4.44 -1.44
N HIS A 170 -4.83 -4.29 -0.91
CA HIS A 170 -3.89 -3.30 -1.43
C HIS A 170 -3.52 -3.52 -2.90
N ALA A 171 -3.48 -4.78 -3.38
CA ALA A 171 -3.28 -5.06 -4.80
C ALA A 171 -4.39 -4.45 -5.66
N LEU A 172 -5.64 -4.69 -5.25
CA LEU A 172 -6.82 -4.22 -5.96
C LEU A 172 -6.94 -2.69 -5.91
N ASP A 173 -6.58 -2.11 -4.78
CA ASP A 173 -6.59 -0.66 -4.58
C ASP A 173 -5.55 0.03 -5.47
N VAL A 174 -4.33 -0.50 -5.57
CA VAL A 174 -3.30 0.01 -6.49
C VAL A 174 -3.77 -0.12 -7.94
N MET A 175 -4.34 -1.27 -8.32
CA MET A 175 -4.90 -1.46 -9.67
C MET A 175 -6.01 -0.46 -9.98
N ALA A 176 -6.89 -0.17 -9.03
CA ALA A 176 -7.95 0.81 -9.18
C ALA A 176 -7.40 2.23 -9.44
N THR A 177 -6.31 2.62 -8.74
CA THR A 177 -5.65 3.92 -9.00
C THR A 177 -4.97 4.01 -10.37
N GLU A 178 -4.68 2.87 -10.99
CA GLU A 178 -4.16 2.76 -12.37
C GLU A 178 -5.28 2.66 -13.41
N GLY A 179 -6.55 2.74 -13.00
CA GLY A 179 -7.70 2.60 -13.88
C GLY A 179 -7.87 1.19 -14.44
N LEU A 180 -7.29 0.18 -13.77
CA LEU A 180 -7.32 -1.21 -14.19
C LEU A 180 -8.50 -1.95 -13.56
N SER A 181 -9.25 -2.67 -14.38
CA SER A 181 -10.32 -3.56 -13.93
C SER A 181 -9.84 -5.00 -13.96
N TYR A 182 -10.13 -5.75 -12.91
CA TYR A 182 -9.71 -7.14 -12.75
C TYR A 182 -10.92 -8.09 -12.76
N ASP A 183 -10.66 -9.37 -13.04
CA ASP A 183 -11.64 -10.45 -13.00
C ASP A 183 -11.35 -11.36 -11.80
N LYS A 184 -10.95 -12.57 -12.02
CA LYS A 184 -10.62 -13.52 -10.94
C LYS A 184 -9.13 -13.56 -10.69
N SER A 185 -8.74 -13.59 -9.41
CA SER A 185 -7.36 -13.83 -9.03
C SER A 185 -6.99 -15.32 -9.20
N ARG A 186 -5.70 -15.57 -9.43
CA ARG A 186 -5.18 -16.90 -9.65
C ARG A 186 -3.81 -17.05 -9.00
N ILE A 187 -3.72 -17.91 -8.00
CA ILE A 187 -2.47 -18.18 -7.30
C ILE A 187 -1.52 -18.94 -8.24
N ILE A 188 -0.31 -18.39 -8.43
CA ILE A 188 0.74 -18.99 -9.29
C ILE A 188 1.74 -19.77 -8.44
N SER A 189 2.06 -19.26 -7.24
CA SER A 189 2.92 -19.90 -6.25
C SER A 189 2.30 -19.75 -4.86
N ARG A 190 3.02 -20.18 -3.80
CA ARG A 190 2.52 -20.01 -2.42
C ARG A 190 2.28 -18.55 -2.03
N THR A 191 3.04 -17.63 -2.59
CA THR A 191 3.05 -16.22 -2.20
C THR A 191 2.76 -15.25 -3.33
N VAL A 192 2.90 -15.67 -4.60
CA VAL A 192 2.68 -14.82 -5.76
C VAL A 192 1.38 -15.16 -6.44
N GLU A 193 0.51 -14.18 -6.54
CA GLU A 193 -0.78 -14.27 -7.21
C GLU A 193 -0.76 -13.50 -8.52
N PHE A 194 -1.36 -14.10 -9.55
CA PHE A 194 -1.64 -13.43 -10.81
C PHE A 194 -3.09 -12.96 -10.81
N ILE A 195 -3.29 -11.66 -10.94
CA ILE A 195 -4.61 -11.04 -11.02
C ILE A 195 -4.90 -10.69 -12.47
N PRO A 196 -5.83 -11.44 -13.14
CA PRO A 196 -6.18 -11.16 -14.52
C PRO A 196 -6.92 -9.84 -14.67
N LEU A 197 -6.67 -9.13 -15.76
CA LEU A 197 -7.40 -7.93 -16.15
C LEU A 197 -8.59 -8.29 -17.03
N THR A 198 -9.72 -7.62 -16.84
CA THR A 198 -10.89 -7.72 -17.74
C THR A 198 -10.58 -7.16 -19.13
N VAL A 199 -9.77 -6.10 -19.17
CA VAL A 199 -9.28 -5.49 -20.42
C VAL A 199 -7.76 -5.50 -20.38
N PRO A 200 -7.08 -6.22 -21.30
CA PRO A 200 -5.62 -6.17 -21.40
C PRO A 200 -5.13 -4.77 -21.69
N TYR A 201 -4.05 -4.36 -21.04
CA TYR A 201 -3.41 -3.07 -21.31
C TYR A 201 -2.02 -3.25 -21.93
N THR A 202 -1.50 -2.19 -22.52
CA THR A 202 -0.21 -2.23 -23.24
C THR A 202 0.85 -1.49 -22.45
N VAL A 203 1.94 -2.21 -22.14
CA VAL A 203 3.16 -1.66 -21.53
C VAL A 203 4.33 -1.97 -22.45
N GLU A 204 5.09 -0.95 -22.81
CA GLU A 204 6.25 -1.08 -23.72
C GLU A 204 5.92 -1.85 -25.01
N GLY A 205 4.76 -1.57 -25.59
CA GLY A 205 4.29 -2.23 -26.83
C GLY A 205 3.83 -3.68 -26.67
N LYS A 206 3.85 -4.24 -25.44
CA LYS A 206 3.39 -5.60 -25.17
C LYS A 206 2.06 -5.59 -24.43
N LYS A 207 1.11 -6.40 -24.92
CA LYS A 207 -0.19 -6.60 -24.26
C LYS A 207 0.02 -7.42 -22.98
N ARG A 208 -0.50 -6.91 -21.87
CA ARG A 208 -0.51 -7.55 -20.54
C ARG A 208 -1.93 -7.97 -20.18
N LYS A 209 -2.09 -9.22 -19.76
CA LYS A 209 -3.39 -9.82 -19.41
C LYS A 209 -3.67 -9.81 -17.92
N GLY A 210 -2.72 -9.40 -17.09
CA GLY A 210 -2.83 -9.36 -15.65
C GLY A 210 -1.53 -8.88 -15.01
N LEU A 211 -1.55 -8.78 -13.69
CA LEU A 211 -0.44 -8.32 -12.86
C LEU A 211 -0.11 -9.36 -11.78
N TYR A 212 1.14 -9.35 -11.34
CA TYR A 212 1.65 -10.24 -10.30
C TYR A 212 1.86 -9.46 -8.99
N TYR A 213 1.33 -10.02 -7.90
CA TYR A 213 1.49 -9.49 -6.55
C TYR A 213 2.03 -10.56 -5.60
N ASP A 214 2.96 -10.20 -4.72
CA ASP A 214 3.53 -11.09 -3.71
C ASP A 214 2.95 -10.78 -2.33
N PHE A 215 2.35 -11.81 -1.74
CA PHE A 215 1.74 -11.81 -0.41
C PHE A 215 2.64 -12.51 0.63
N GLY A 216 3.92 -12.69 0.36
CA GLY A 216 4.84 -13.47 1.20
C GLY A 216 4.82 -13.09 2.67
N ARG A 217 4.57 -11.81 2.97
CA ARG A 217 4.51 -11.29 4.34
C ARG A 217 3.27 -11.70 5.13
N LEU A 218 2.19 -12.10 4.47
CA LEU A 218 1.04 -12.70 5.14
C LEU A 218 1.39 -14.04 5.83
N SER A 219 2.47 -14.72 5.37
CA SER A 219 2.93 -15.98 5.95
C SER A 219 3.82 -15.80 7.19
N LEU A 220 4.33 -14.61 7.47
CA LEU A 220 5.17 -14.33 8.64
C LEU A 220 4.41 -14.50 9.97
N ILE A 221 3.08 -14.42 9.95
CA ILE A 221 2.22 -14.60 11.13
C ILE A 221 2.37 -16.01 11.73
N HIS A 222 2.66 -17.04 10.93
CA HIS A 222 2.80 -18.41 11.42
C HIS A 222 4.15 -18.69 12.11
N ILE A 223 5.13 -17.78 12.02
CA ILE A 223 6.46 -17.95 12.61
C ILE A 223 6.51 -17.41 14.04
N SER A 224 5.62 -16.49 14.41
CA SER A 224 5.61 -15.82 15.71
C SER A 224 4.69 -16.45 16.77
N GLU A 225 3.90 -17.47 16.46
CA GLU A 225 3.23 -18.26 17.51
C GLU A 225 4.22 -19.27 18.12
N PRO A 226 4.67 -19.04 19.39
CA PRO A 226 5.40 -20.07 20.09
C PRO A 226 4.46 -21.25 20.29
N THR A 227 4.79 -22.40 19.70
CA THR A 227 4.14 -23.69 19.98
C THR A 227 4.14 -23.91 21.50
N ARG A 228 3.07 -23.51 22.18
CA ARG A 228 2.77 -24.00 23.51
C ARG A 228 2.47 -25.50 23.39
N ARG A 229 3.54 -26.30 23.38
CA ARG A 229 3.41 -27.71 23.72
C ARG A 229 3.01 -27.77 25.19
N SER A 230 1.72 -27.99 25.45
CA SER A 230 1.26 -28.42 26.74
C SER A 230 1.81 -29.83 26.96
N TYR A 231 2.86 -29.93 27.79
CA TYR A 231 3.19 -31.20 28.42
C TYR A 231 2.13 -31.43 29.50
N ILE A 232 1.16 -32.30 29.18
CA ILE A 232 0.33 -32.94 30.19
C ILE A 232 1.11 -34.19 30.59
N SER A 233 1.66 -34.15 31.80
CA SER A 233 2.11 -35.32 32.56
C SER A 233 1.03 -35.73 33.53
#